data_7ce2b33869dd1a4565b170b43fc1cea8
#
_entry.id   7ce2b33869dd1a4565b170b43fc1cea8
#
_cell.length_a   1.000
_cell.length_b   1.000
_cell.length_c   1.000
_cell.angle_alpha   90.00
_cell.angle_beta   90.00
_cell.angle_gamma   90.00
#
_symmetry.space_group_name_H-M   'P 1'
#
loop_
_entity.id
_entity.type
_entity.pdbx_description
1 polymer ?
#
loop_
_entity_poly.entity_id
_entity_poly.type
_entity_poly.pdbx_seq_one_letter_code
_entity_poly.pdbx_strand_id
1 'polypeptide(L)'
;MAALMVASVATFAQNEVGRWTVQPKFGMNIASLTKAEGSDARIGIAAGAELEYGVTDIVGLSFGALYSMQGCKYDDGTLKLDYLNVPILANIYMAPGLAVKVGLQPGFNLNCSYKEKGVEVDGDAKTMDLSIPVGLSYQINNFVIDGRYNWGVTKIAKESDCKNSVFQITLGYKFTL
;
A
#
# COMPACT_ATOMS: atom_id res chain seq x y z
N MET A 1 -9.39 35.38 16.90
CA MET A 1 -10.18 35.03 15.68
C MET A 1 -9.62 33.84 14.89
N ALA A 2 -8.54 33.20 15.29
CA ALA A 2 -7.98 32.01 14.60
C ALA A 2 -8.58 30.66 15.08
N ALA A 3 -9.27 30.64 16.23
CA ALA A 3 -9.82 29.39 16.80
C ALA A 3 -11.16 28.95 16.18
N LEU A 4 -11.87 29.85 15.48
CA LEU A 4 -13.16 29.51 14.85
C LEU A 4 -13.05 28.87 13.45
N MET A 5 -11.89 28.95 12.79
CA MET A 5 -11.68 28.31 11.48
C MET A 5 -11.33 26.82 11.56
N VAL A 6 -10.89 26.33 12.72
CA VAL A 6 -10.57 24.91 12.91
C VAL A 6 -11.83 24.08 13.16
N ALA A 7 -12.89 24.69 13.70
CA ALA A 7 -14.12 23.98 14.04
C ALA A 7 -15.02 23.65 12.81
N SER A 8 -14.84 24.34 11.69
CA SER A 8 -15.68 24.12 10.49
C SER A 8 -15.15 23.00 9.56
N VAL A 9 -13.93 22.51 9.77
CA VAL A 9 -13.35 21.40 9.03
C VAL A 9 -13.68 20.05 9.68
N ALA A 10 -14.17 20.07 10.92
CA ALA A 10 -14.40 18.88 11.74
C ALA A 10 -15.66 18.05 11.34
N THR A 11 -16.49 18.56 10.42
CA THR A 11 -17.81 17.93 10.15
C THR A 11 -17.79 16.96 8.96
N PHE A 12 -16.69 16.83 8.21
CA PHE A 12 -16.69 16.13 6.92
C PHE A 12 -15.85 14.84 6.84
N ALA A 13 -15.30 14.35 7.93
CA ALA A 13 -14.41 13.20 7.88
C ALA A 13 -14.68 12.16 8.97
N GLN A 14 -15.93 11.97 9.36
CA GLN A 14 -16.30 10.84 10.18
C GLN A 14 -16.69 9.67 9.28
N ASN A 15 -16.19 8.49 9.62
CA ASN A 15 -16.61 7.25 9.01
C ASN A 15 -18.07 7.01 9.37
N GLU A 16 -18.98 7.02 8.39
CA GLU A 16 -20.39 6.76 8.65
C GLU A 16 -20.59 5.26 8.89
N VAL A 17 -21.11 4.92 10.07
CA VAL A 17 -21.40 3.53 10.43
C VAL A 17 -22.42 2.90 9.47
N GLY A 18 -22.12 1.70 9.02
CA GLY A 18 -22.99 0.96 8.10
C GLY A 18 -22.90 1.37 6.64
N ARG A 19 -22.03 2.34 6.29
CA ARG A 19 -21.83 2.76 4.92
C ARG A 19 -20.63 2.10 4.26
N TRP A 20 -20.79 1.84 2.99
CA TRP A 20 -19.71 1.44 2.09
C TRP A 20 -19.13 2.63 1.37
N THR A 21 -17.84 2.66 1.24
CA THR A 21 -17.14 3.61 0.37
C THR A 21 -16.20 2.86 -0.56
N VAL A 22 -16.02 3.38 -1.76
CA VAL A 22 -15.02 2.89 -2.72
C VAL A 22 -13.98 3.97 -2.96
N GLN A 23 -12.71 3.58 -2.96
CA GLN A 23 -11.58 4.48 -3.11
C GLN A 23 -10.65 3.96 -4.21
N PRO A 24 -10.84 4.36 -5.49
CA PRO A 24 -9.77 4.22 -6.46
C PRO A 24 -8.55 5.03 -6.00
N LYS A 25 -7.37 4.47 -6.19
CA LYS A 25 -6.09 5.08 -5.76
C LYS A 25 -4.97 4.79 -6.74
N PHE A 26 -4.06 5.74 -6.81
CA PHE A 26 -2.87 5.68 -7.63
C PHE A 26 -1.71 6.32 -6.87
N GLY A 27 -0.51 5.82 -7.06
CA GLY A 27 0.67 6.36 -6.39
C GLY A 27 1.95 5.62 -6.74
N MET A 28 2.90 5.70 -5.83
CA MET A 28 4.23 5.13 -6.02
C MET A 28 4.64 4.24 -4.85
N ASN A 29 5.48 3.28 -5.17
CA ASN A 29 6.19 2.44 -4.22
C ASN A 29 7.68 2.79 -4.25
N ILE A 30 8.29 2.80 -3.08
CA ILE A 30 9.73 2.73 -2.90
C ILE A 30 9.98 1.35 -2.29
N ALA A 31 10.38 0.41 -3.13
CA ALA A 31 10.54 -0.99 -2.78
C ALA A 31 12.02 -1.34 -2.64
N SER A 32 12.35 -2.10 -1.62
CA SER A 32 13.67 -2.68 -1.40
C SER A 32 13.53 -4.10 -0.89
N LEU A 33 14.61 -4.86 -0.91
CA LEU A 33 14.68 -6.19 -0.34
C LEU A 33 15.51 -6.16 0.93
N THR A 34 14.98 -6.73 2.01
CA THR A 34 15.76 -6.92 3.23
C THR A 34 16.83 -7.99 3.00
N LYS A 35 18.02 -7.80 3.56
CA LYS A 35 19.17 -8.73 3.45
C LYS A 35 19.68 -8.96 2.01
N ALA A 36 19.38 -8.06 1.09
CA ALA A 36 19.97 -8.04 -0.25
C ALA A 36 21.15 -7.07 -0.24
N GLU A 37 22.36 -7.57 0.01
CA GLU A 37 23.57 -6.76 0.03
C GLU A 37 23.83 -6.14 -1.36
N GLY A 38 24.16 -4.84 -1.40
CA GLY A 38 24.41 -4.11 -2.64
C GLY A 38 23.19 -3.82 -3.49
N SER A 39 21.97 -3.87 -2.91
CA SER A 39 20.76 -3.49 -3.62
C SER A 39 20.23 -2.13 -3.20
N ASP A 40 19.86 -1.31 -4.18
CA ASP A 40 19.18 -0.04 -4.00
C ASP A 40 17.66 -0.17 -4.12
N ALA A 41 16.96 0.80 -3.55
CA ALA A 41 15.51 0.85 -3.64
C ALA A 41 15.04 1.11 -5.09
N ARG A 42 14.00 0.40 -5.51
CA ARG A 42 13.34 0.60 -6.79
C ARG A 42 12.07 1.43 -6.59
N ILE A 43 11.90 2.45 -7.43
CA ILE A 43 10.63 3.20 -7.52
C ILE A 43 9.74 2.48 -8.51
N GLY A 44 8.52 2.18 -8.07
CA GLY A 44 7.47 1.54 -8.86
C GLY A 44 6.14 2.27 -8.74
N ILE A 45 5.15 1.79 -9.48
CA ILE A 45 3.78 2.32 -9.47
C ILE A 45 2.91 1.42 -8.60
N ALA A 46 1.95 2.04 -7.90
CA ALA A 46 0.85 1.37 -7.22
C ALA A 46 -0.48 1.94 -7.75
N ALA A 47 -1.38 1.08 -8.18
CA ALA A 47 -2.70 1.49 -8.68
C ALA A 47 -3.75 0.43 -8.37
N GLY A 48 -4.97 0.86 -8.02
CA GLY A 48 -6.06 -0.04 -7.74
C GLY A 48 -7.21 0.63 -7.02
N ALA A 49 -7.98 -0.16 -6.26
CA ALA A 49 -9.09 0.36 -5.47
C ALA A 49 -9.21 -0.39 -4.14
N GLU A 50 -9.70 0.32 -3.12
CA GLU A 50 -10.08 -0.23 -1.82
C GLU A 50 -11.57 0.06 -1.57
N LEU A 51 -12.28 -0.93 -1.03
CA LEU A 51 -13.61 -0.79 -0.47
C LEU A 51 -13.46 -0.69 1.05
N GLU A 52 -14.20 0.21 1.67
CA GLU A 52 -14.21 0.37 3.13
C GLU A 52 -15.63 0.34 3.64
N TYR A 53 -15.83 -0.38 4.73
CA TYR A 53 -17.07 -0.45 5.49
C TYR A 53 -16.90 0.22 6.85
N GLY A 54 -17.79 1.14 7.19
CA GLY A 54 -17.84 1.78 8.50
C GLY A 54 -18.39 0.83 9.55
N VAL A 55 -17.54 0.31 10.42
CA VAL A 55 -17.95 -0.60 11.52
C VAL A 55 -18.41 0.18 12.73
N THR A 56 -17.68 1.23 13.08
CA THR A 56 -18.03 2.19 14.14
C THR A 56 -17.67 3.60 13.70
N ASP A 57 -17.99 4.61 14.49
CA ASP A 57 -17.62 6.02 14.20
C ASP A 57 -16.11 6.23 14.06
N ILE A 58 -15.31 5.37 14.66
CA ILE A 58 -13.85 5.47 14.69
C ILE A 58 -13.12 4.29 14.03
N VAL A 59 -13.84 3.26 13.58
CA VAL A 59 -13.23 2.07 12.96
C VAL A 59 -13.92 1.75 11.66
N GLY A 60 -13.14 1.72 10.58
CA GLY A 60 -13.50 1.16 9.29
C GLY A 60 -12.73 -0.11 8.99
N LEU A 61 -13.33 -1.01 8.26
CA LEU A 61 -12.68 -2.20 7.70
C LEU A 61 -12.57 -2.03 6.20
N SER A 62 -11.36 -2.13 5.66
CA SER A 62 -11.16 -2.00 4.22
C SER A 62 -10.50 -3.23 3.62
N PHE A 63 -10.87 -3.54 2.39
CA PHE A 63 -10.22 -4.53 1.55
C PHE A 63 -10.19 -4.04 0.11
N GLY A 64 -9.22 -4.51 -0.66
CA GLY A 64 -9.05 -4.02 -2.01
C GLY A 64 -8.17 -4.89 -2.89
N ALA A 65 -7.90 -4.37 -4.06
CA ALA A 65 -6.96 -4.96 -5.00
C ALA A 65 -6.08 -3.85 -5.58
N LEU A 66 -4.77 -4.01 -5.46
CA LEU A 66 -3.76 -3.05 -5.93
C LEU A 66 -2.71 -3.78 -6.77
N TYR A 67 -2.53 -3.33 -8.00
CA TYR A 67 -1.33 -3.63 -8.76
C TYR A 67 -0.16 -2.86 -8.17
N SER A 68 0.95 -3.53 -7.95
CA SER A 68 2.09 -2.98 -7.21
C SER A 68 3.40 -3.42 -7.85
N MET A 69 4.11 -2.48 -8.44
CA MET A 69 5.46 -2.71 -8.96
C MET A 69 6.45 -2.61 -7.82
N GLN A 70 7.18 -3.68 -7.56
CA GLN A 70 8.16 -3.84 -6.48
C GLN A 70 9.49 -4.36 -7.02
N GLY A 71 10.41 -4.72 -6.13
CA GLY A 71 11.72 -5.26 -6.45
C GLY A 71 12.85 -4.37 -5.96
N CYS A 72 14.04 -4.53 -6.53
CA CYS A 72 15.23 -3.76 -6.18
C CYS A 72 16.12 -3.54 -7.40
N LYS A 73 17.06 -2.61 -7.25
CA LYS A 73 18.11 -2.34 -8.23
C LYS A 73 19.44 -2.87 -7.72
N TYR A 74 20.24 -3.39 -8.63
CA TYR A 74 21.63 -3.76 -8.41
C TYR A 74 22.51 -2.96 -9.38
N ASP A 75 23.81 -2.87 -9.12
CA ASP A 75 24.76 -2.18 -10.00
C ASP A 75 24.74 -2.72 -11.43
N ASP A 76 24.55 -4.03 -11.59
CA ASP A 76 24.54 -4.72 -12.88
C ASP A 76 23.13 -4.94 -13.45
N GLY A 77 22.05 -4.69 -12.69
CA GLY A 77 20.71 -4.96 -13.18
C GLY A 77 19.56 -4.54 -12.27
N THR A 78 18.34 -4.85 -12.68
CA THR A 78 17.11 -4.54 -11.92
C THR A 78 16.26 -5.80 -11.79
N LEU A 79 15.97 -6.17 -10.55
CA LEU A 79 14.95 -7.19 -10.25
C LEU A 79 13.58 -6.51 -10.23
N LYS A 80 12.68 -6.97 -11.09
CA LYS A 80 11.30 -6.52 -11.17
C LYS A 80 10.40 -7.59 -10.60
N LEU A 81 9.56 -7.18 -9.66
CA LEU A 81 8.55 -8.02 -9.02
C LEU A 81 7.22 -7.27 -9.07
N ASP A 82 6.30 -7.77 -9.87
CA ASP A 82 4.98 -7.18 -9.98
C ASP A 82 3.96 -8.05 -9.23
N TYR A 83 3.19 -7.42 -8.36
CA TYR A 83 2.23 -8.08 -7.50
C TYR A 83 0.81 -7.55 -7.68
N LEU A 84 -0.15 -8.44 -7.54
CA LEU A 84 -1.52 -8.09 -7.19
C LEU A 84 -1.65 -8.22 -5.68
N ASN A 85 -1.68 -7.10 -4.98
CA ASN A 85 -1.84 -7.04 -3.55
C ASN A 85 -3.31 -6.94 -3.16
N VAL A 86 -3.72 -7.70 -2.16
CA VAL A 86 -5.08 -7.69 -1.60
C VAL A 86 -5.01 -7.22 -0.14
N PRO A 87 -4.95 -5.91 0.12
CA PRO A 87 -4.92 -5.39 1.48
C PRO A 87 -6.25 -5.66 2.20
N ILE A 88 -6.16 -6.07 3.45
CA ILE A 88 -7.26 -6.22 4.40
C ILE A 88 -6.84 -5.41 5.63
N LEU A 89 -7.45 -4.23 5.84
CA LEU A 89 -6.99 -3.25 6.80
C LEU A 89 -8.09 -2.84 7.77
N ALA A 90 -7.71 -2.64 9.02
CA ALA A 90 -8.47 -1.85 9.97
C ALA A 90 -8.00 -0.38 9.85
N ASN A 91 -8.94 0.52 9.62
CA ASN A 91 -8.73 1.95 9.58
C ASN A 91 -9.25 2.54 10.89
N ILE A 92 -8.36 3.08 11.70
CA ILE A 92 -8.69 3.64 13.01
C ILE A 92 -8.61 5.15 12.91
N TYR A 93 -9.75 5.81 12.94
CA TYR A 93 -9.88 7.25 12.81
C TYR A 93 -9.57 7.93 14.16
N MET A 94 -8.42 8.59 14.24
CA MET A 94 -7.94 9.25 15.45
C MET A 94 -8.37 10.71 15.56
N ALA A 95 -8.62 11.33 14.41
CA ALA A 95 -9.11 12.69 14.28
C ALA A 95 -9.88 12.82 12.96
N PRO A 96 -10.66 13.91 12.77
CA PRO A 96 -11.33 14.17 11.50
C PRO A 96 -10.37 14.06 10.30
N GLY A 97 -10.62 13.11 9.41
CA GLY A 97 -9.80 12.83 8.24
C GLY A 97 -8.53 12.02 8.49
N LEU A 98 -8.03 11.92 9.72
CA LEU A 98 -6.79 11.21 10.03
C LEU A 98 -7.10 9.78 10.50
N ALA A 99 -6.61 8.80 9.79
CA ALA A 99 -6.70 7.39 10.19
C ALA A 99 -5.34 6.69 10.20
N VAL A 100 -5.16 5.85 11.21
CA VAL A 100 -4.10 4.83 11.24
C VAL A 100 -4.64 3.60 10.53
N LYS A 101 -3.83 3.00 9.67
CA LYS A 101 -4.17 1.78 8.94
C LYS A 101 -3.22 0.66 9.35
N VAL A 102 -3.77 -0.48 9.68
CA VAL A 102 -3.00 -1.69 10.03
C VAL A 102 -3.75 -2.93 9.58
N GLY A 103 -3.04 -3.95 9.14
CA GLY A 103 -3.69 -5.19 8.73
C GLY A 103 -2.77 -6.20 8.10
N LEU A 104 -3.33 -6.98 7.19
CA LEU A 104 -2.63 -8.02 6.42
C LEU A 104 -2.79 -7.74 4.93
N GLN A 105 -1.76 -8.05 4.17
CA GLN A 105 -1.78 -7.86 2.72
C GLN A 105 -1.14 -9.07 2.04
N PRO A 106 -1.92 -10.09 1.70
CA PRO A 106 -1.48 -11.09 0.75
C PRO A 106 -1.21 -10.45 -0.61
N GLY A 107 -0.11 -10.82 -1.22
CA GLY A 107 0.31 -10.40 -2.55
C GLY A 107 0.51 -11.63 -3.45
N PHE A 108 -0.02 -11.57 -4.65
CA PHE A 108 0.17 -12.59 -5.67
C PHE A 108 1.16 -12.10 -6.70
N ASN A 109 2.27 -12.80 -6.87
CA ASN A 109 3.27 -12.45 -7.87
C ASN A 109 2.70 -12.69 -9.27
N LEU A 110 2.68 -11.65 -10.09
CA LEU A 110 2.23 -11.67 -11.47
C LEU A 110 3.39 -11.79 -12.44
N ASN A 111 4.54 -11.22 -12.09
CA ASN A 111 5.73 -11.22 -12.92
C ASN A 111 6.98 -11.11 -12.05
N CYS A 112 7.98 -11.93 -12.39
CA CYS A 112 9.32 -11.87 -11.82
C CYS A 112 10.32 -11.87 -12.97
N SER A 113 11.03 -10.77 -13.17
CA SER A 113 12.04 -10.69 -14.21
C SER A 113 13.28 -9.95 -13.71
N TYR A 114 14.43 -10.40 -14.19
CA TYR A 114 15.73 -9.77 -13.96
C TYR A 114 16.22 -9.15 -15.26
N LYS A 115 16.45 -7.84 -15.24
CA LYS A 115 16.96 -7.09 -16.39
C LYS A 115 18.41 -6.72 -16.17
N GLU A 116 19.30 -7.28 -16.98
CA GLU A 116 20.73 -6.97 -17.00
C GLU A 116 21.13 -6.55 -18.41
N LYS A 117 21.84 -5.41 -18.54
CA LYS A 117 22.39 -4.89 -19.81
C LYS A 117 21.44 -4.93 -21.01
N GLY A 118 20.12 -4.76 -20.76
CA GLY A 118 19.09 -4.75 -21.80
C GLY A 118 18.49 -6.13 -22.12
N VAL A 119 19.00 -7.20 -21.54
CA VAL A 119 18.40 -8.54 -21.64
C VAL A 119 17.51 -8.77 -20.42
N GLU A 120 16.28 -9.20 -20.64
CA GLU A 120 15.32 -9.53 -19.60
C GLU A 120 15.19 -11.06 -19.52
N VAL A 121 15.40 -11.62 -18.34
CA VAL A 121 15.33 -13.05 -18.07
C VAL A 121 14.25 -13.29 -17.02
N ASP A 122 13.38 -14.25 -17.28
CA ASP A 122 12.35 -14.63 -16.31
C ASP A 122 13.00 -15.23 -15.06
N GLY A 123 12.60 -14.73 -13.89
CA GLY A 123 13.06 -15.22 -12.60
C GLY A 123 12.01 -16.10 -11.93
N ASP A 124 12.46 -16.90 -10.99
CA ASP A 124 11.58 -17.77 -10.19
C ASP A 124 11.37 -17.15 -8.81
N ALA A 125 10.17 -16.58 -8.60
CA ALA A 125 9.74 -16.05 -7.32
C ALA A 125 8.54 -16.83 -6.79
N LYS A 126 8.33 -16.83 -5.47
CA LYS A 126 7.12 -17.44 -4.89
C LYS A 126 5.88 -16.75 -5.41
N THR A 127 4.87 -17.54 -5.74
CA THR A 127 3.59 -17.04 -6.24
C THR A 127 2.85 -16.17 -5.22
N MET A 128 3.06 -16.44 -3.93
CA MET A 128 2.35 -15.74 -2.85
C MET A 128 3.34 -15.14 -1.85
N ASP A 129 3.14 -13.88 -1.53
CA ASP A 129 3.83 -13.11 -0.49
C ASP A 129 2.81 -12.61 0.53
N LEU A 130 3.24 -12.44 1.79
CA LEU A 130 2.43 -11.86 2.84
C LEU A 130 3.18 -10.69 3.46
N SER A 131 2.52 -9.55 3.56
CA SER A 131 3.04 -8.38 4.24
C SER A 131 2.08 -7.86 5.30
N ILE A 132 2.63 -7.11 6.26
CA ILE A 132 1.90 -6.38 7.29
C ILE A 132 2.00 -4.90 6.94
N PRO A 133 0.96 -4.30 6.37
CA PRO A 133 0.88 -2.86 6.17
C PRO A 133 0.61 -2.13 7.48
N VAL A 134 1.38 -1.06 7.70
CA VAL A 134 1.14 -0.09 8.77
C VAL A 134 1.28 1.30 8.14
N GLY A 135 0.32 2.16 8.34
CA GLY A 135 0.33 3.47 7.70
C GLY A 135 -0.62 4.49 8.30
N LEU A 136 -0.60 5.64 7.68
CA LEU A 136 -1.46 6.76 7.98
C LEU A 136 -2.17 7.20 6.70
N SER A 137 -3.41 7.61 6.83
CA SER A 137 -4.12 8.29 5.74
C SER A 137 -4.75 9.58 6.25
N TYR A 138 -4.75 10.57 5.38
CA TYR A 138 -5.40 11.83 5.64
C TYR A 138 -6.39 12.16 4.53
N GLN A 139 -7.63 12.40 4.92
CA GLN A 139 -8.72 12.72 4.02
C GLN A 139 -9.01 14.22 4.04
N ILE A 140 -9.03 14.84 2.87
CA ILE A 140 -9.43 16.24 2.65
C ILE A 140 -10.62 16.21 1.70
N ASN A 141 -11.81 16.49 2.19
CA ASN A 141 -13.06 16.26 1.46
C ASN A 141 -13.15 14.80 0.96
N ASN A 142 -13.10 14.58 -0.34
CA ASN A 142 -13.12 13.23 -0.95
C ASN A 142 -11.73 12.72 -1.33
N PHE A 143 -10.69 13.56 -1.28
CA PHE A 143 -9.33 13.15 -1.58
C PHE A 143 -8.68 12.53 -0.36
N VAL A 144 -7.99 11.42 -0.54
CA VAL A 144 -7.28 10.70 0.51
C VAL A 144 -5.82 10.53 0.12
N ILE A 145 -4.93 11.07 0.93
CA ILE A 145 -3.50 10.79 0.84
C ILE A 145 -3.22 9.66 1.83
N ASP A 146 -2.58 8.61 1.36
CA ASP A 146 -2.30 7.39 2.13
C ASP A 146 -0.81 7.10 2.03
N GLY A 147 -0.13 7.05 3.17
CA GLY A 147 1.26 6.64 3.29
C GLY A 147 1.35 5.39 4.15
N ARG A 148 1.90 4.30 3.61
CA ARG A 148 2.02 3.04 4.34
C ARG A 148 3.37 2.38 4.11
N TYR A 149 3.80 1.66 5.13
CA TYR A 149 4.93 0.77 5.06
C TYR A 149 4.42 -0.68 5.08
N ASN A 150 4.74 -1.42 4.05
CA ASN A 150 4.37 -2.83 3.90
C ASN A 150 5.58 -3.69 4.30
N TRP A 151 5.52 -4.29 5.46
CA TRP A 151 6.57 -5.15 5.99
C TRP A 151 6.34 -6.59 5.50
N GLY A 152 7.18 -7.08 4.60
CA GLY A 152 7.16 -8.46 4.13
C GLY A 152 7.47 -9.44 5.26
N VAL A 153 6.59 -10.40 5.45
CA VAL A 153 6.74 -11.46 6.46
C VAL A 153 7.30 -12.72 5.83
N THR A 154 6.90 -13.02 4.61
CA THR A 154 7.32 -14.20 3.86
C THR A 154 8.60 -13.95 3.06
N LYS A 155 9.34 -15.02 2.76
CA LYS A 155 10.51 -14.99 1.91
C LYS A 155 10.08 -14.99 0.44
N ILE A 156 10.74 -14.19 -0.40
CA ILE A 156 10.43 -14.04 -1.83
C ILE A 156 10.76 -15.30 -2.62
N ALA A 157 11.85 -15.99 -2.27
CA ALA A 157 12.29 -17.23 -2.91
C ALA A 157 12.55 -18.34 -1.89
N LYS A 158 12.56 -19.58 -2.35
CA LYS A 158 12.76 -20.75 -1.47
C LYS A 158 14.16 -20.80 -0.87
N GLU A 159 15.16 -20.32 -1.61
CA GLU A 159 16.58 -20.37 -1.24
C GLU A 159 17.13 -19.04 -0.69
N SER A 160 16.31 -17.99 -0.60
CA SER A 160 16.72 -16.67 -0.15
C SER A 160 15.98 -16.26 1.11
N ASP A 161 16.69 -15.62 2.04
CA ASP A 161 16.11 -15.01 3.24
C ASP A 161 15.58 -13.58 2.99
N CYS A 162 15.58 -13.14 1.72
CA CYS A 162 15.10 -11.81 1.34
C CYS A 162 13.59 -11.70 1.49
N LYS A 163 13.14 -10.55 2.01
CA LYS A 163 11.73 -10.19 2.16
C LYS A 163 11.48 -8.83 1.51
N ASN A 164 10.26 -8.61 1.04
CA ASN A 164 9.84 -7.32 0.54
C ASN A 164 9.78 -6.27 1.67
N SER A 165 10.22 -5.07 1.37
CA SER A 165 10.14 -3.89 2.22
C SER A 165 9.71 -2.74 1.33
N VAL A 166 8.45 -2.30 1.47
CA VAL A 166 7.86 -1.34 0.54
C VAL A 166 7.24 -0.17 1.29
N PHE A 167 7.78 1.01 1.03
CA PHE A 167 7.10 2.26 1.40
C PHE A 167 6.23 2.70 0.23
N GLN A 168 4.94 2.90 0.49
CA GLN A 168 3.93 3.21 -0.51
C GLN A 168 3.26 4.53 -0.18
N ILE A 169 3.15 5.42 -1.17
CA ILE A 169 2.37 6.66 -1.09
C ILE A 169 1.34 6.64 -2.20
N THR A 170 0.07 6.80 -1.85
CA THR A 170 -1.02 6.85 -2.83
C THR A 170 -1.95 8.03 -2.59
N LEU A 171 -2.49 8.56 -3.69
CA LEU A 171 -3.59 9.50 -3.70
C LEU A 171 -4.84 8.76 -4.20
N GLY A 172 -5.91 8.87 -3.46
CA GLY A 172 -7.20 8.27 -3.80
C GLY A 172 -8.32 9.27 -3.76
N TYR A 173 -9.45 8.87 -4.31
CA TYR A 173 -10.70 9.61 -4.22
C TYR A 173 -11.77 8.70 -3.64
N LYS A 174 -12.41 9.11 -2.53
CA LYS A 174 -13.40 8.32 -1.81
C LYS A 174 -14.80 8.67 -2.28
N PHE A 175 -15.51 7.68 -2.78
CA PHE A 175 -16.93 7.74 -3.13
C PHE A 175 -17.73 7.01 -2.07
N THR A 176 -18.78 7.63 -1.57
CA THR A 176 -19.77 6.97 -0.69
C THR A 176 -20.81 6.26 -1.57
N LEU A 177 -21.12 5.01 -1.24
CA LEU A 177 -22.08 4.16 -1.96
C LEU A 177 -23.43 4.17 -1.26
#